data_1e0e875cccdd07193ca9eb397cf330ea
#
_entry.id   1e0e875cccdd07193ca9eb397cf330ea
#
_cell.length_a   1.000
_cell.length_b   1.000
_cell.length_c   1.000
_cell.angle_alpha   90.00
_cell.angle_beta   90.00
_cell.angle_gamma   90.00
#
_symmetry.space_group_name_H-M   'P 1'
#
loop_
_entity.id
_entity.type
_entity.pdbx_description
1 polymer ?
#
loop_
_entity_poly.entity_id
_entity_poly.type
_entity_poly.pdbx_seq_one_letter_code
_entity_poly.pdbx_strand_id
1 'polypeptide(L)'
;MQTPFTGWASKLVMSSCPSFSLSKLLGVSSGLILCFILTGCGGGTTGNNPTAPTWQYTALGDSLADGVLAQQGYVERYATYVNLDTGANVTTTNLGVPGWHSGDLLNAIQTDQHFKDEITAAQVLTWDIGGDDLANAHDNFTGGTCGGTDNQDCLRNAVATFKTNWDAIISNILQLRTTSNTIIRTMDIYNPYVASDMQKGIFDTVEPYLDEVNNYIHSTAAANSIPVADVHQAFNGADGTTDPGTLGLIAVDGFHPNDAGHKLIADQLRLLQYAPLH
;
A
#
# COMPACT_ATOMS: atom_id res chain seq x y z
N MET A 1 -52.81 -13.85 19.20
CA MET A 1 -52.56 -13.11 20.45
C MET A 1 -51.54 -12.03 20.13
N GLN A 2 -52.03 -10.80 20.06
CA GLN A 2 -51.20 -9.59 19.80
C GLN A 2 -50.87 -8.97 21.16
N THR A 3 -49.64 -8.50 21.32
CA THR A 3 -49.34 -7.44 22.27
C THR A 3 -48.30 -6.50 21.67
N PRO A 4 -48.50 -5.17 21.81
CA PRO A 4 -47.66 -4.15 21.16
C PRO A 4 -46.52 -3.72 22.08
N PHE A 5 -45.38 -3.32 21.47
CA PHE A 5 -44.31 -2.64 22.19
C PHE A 5 -44.24 -1.15 21.83
N THR A 6 -44.34 -0.40 22.88
CA THR A 6 -44.34 1.06 22.96
C THR A 6 -42.93 1.65 22.74
N GLY A 7 -42.89 2.83 22.07
CA GLY A 7 -41.65 3.56 21.75
C GLY A 7 -40.99 4.22 22.97
N TRP A 8 -39.70 4.51 22.78
CA TRP A 8 -38.92 5.41 23.61
C TRP A 8 -38.28 6.45 22.72
N ALA A 9 -38.72 7.69 22.89
CA ALA A 9 -38.10 8.88 22.32
C ALA A 9 -37.00 9.37 23.27
N SER A 10 -35.78 9.49 22.80
CA SER A 10 -34.67 10.09 23.55
C SER A 10 -34.42 11.51 23.06
N LYS A 11 -34.51 12.43 24.00
CA LYS A 11 -34.37 13.89 23.87
C LYS A 11 -32.94 14.27 23.49
N LEU A 12 -32.80 15.14 22.49
CA LEU A 12 -31.61 15.97 22.28
C LEU A 12 -31.42 16.92 23.45
N VAL A 13 -30.24 16.92 24.04
CA VAL A 13 -29.75 17.95 24.95
C VAL A 13 -28.77 18.82 24.19
N MET A 14 -29.17 20.06 23.88
CA MET A 14 -28.24 21.10 23.42
C MET A 14 -27.51 21.68 24.64
N SER A 15 -26.18 21.61 24.60
CA SER A 15 -25.28 22.24 25.55
C SER A 15 -24.85 23.61 25.00
N SER A 16 -25.21 24.66 25.69
CA SER A 16 -24.90 26.05 25.39
C SER A 16 -23.49 26.42 25.92
N CYS A 17 -22.72 27.14 25.09
CA CYS A 17 -21.46 27.77 25.48
C CYS A 17 -21.71 28.97 26.41
N PRO A 18 -20.90 29.19 27.46
CA PRO A 18 -20.95 30.41 28.26
C PRO A 18 -20.12 31.52 27.63
N SER A 19 -20.76 32.69 27.50
CA SER A 19 -20.15 33.97 27.14
C SER A 19 -19.40 34.57 28.35
N PHE A 20 -18.12 34.89 28.18
CA PHE A 20 -17.36 35.65 29.17
C PHE A 20 -17.58 37.17 28.96
N SER A 21 -18.06 37.82 30.01
CA SER A 21 -18.22 39.28 30.12
C SER A 21 -16.97 39.92 30.71
N LEU A 22 -16.42 40.93 30.03
CA LEU A 22 -15.32 41.75 30.48
C LEU A 22 -15.88 42.96 31.25
N SER A 23 -15.68 43.04 32.57
CA SER A 23 -15.99 44.24 33.36
C SER A 23 -14.72 45.00 33.74
N LYS A 24 -14.77 46.25 33.39
CA LYS A 24 -13.98 47.46 33.69
C LYS A 24 -13.12 47.45 34.95
N LEU A 25 -11.89 47.97 34.80
CA LEU A 25 -11.20 48.74 35.85
C LEU A 25 -10.54 49.98 35.22
N LEU A 26 -10.95 51.14 35.68
CA LEU A 26 -10.38 52.45 35.36
C LEU A 26 -9.10 52.67 36.20
N GLY A 27 -8.05 53.15 35.55
CA GLY A 27 -6.87 53.72 36.21
C GLY A 27 -6.27 54.81 35.31
N VAL A 28 -6.39 56.05 35.76
CA VAL A 28 -5.91 57.26 35.08
C VAL A 28 -4.42 57.46 35.37
N SER A 29 -3.58 57.61 34.35
CA SER A 29 -2.27 58.28 34.48
C SER A 29 -1.89 58.91 33.13
N SER A 30 -1.68 60.26 33.22
CA SER A 30 -1.28 61.10 32.09
C SER A 30 0.15 60.79 31.63
N GLY A 31 0.33 60.48 30.35
CA GLY A 31 1.63 60.35 29.70
C GLY A 31 1.52 60.76 28.23
N LEU A 32 2.34 61.75 27.85
CA LEU A 32 2.43 62.33 26.51
C LEU A 32 2.49 61.25 25.43
N ILE A 33 1.52 61.25 24.52
CA ILE A 33 1.57 60.44 23.29
C ILE A 33 2.29 61.24 22.21
N LEU A 34 3.54 60.84 21.92
CA LEU A 34 4.29 61.29 20.77
C LEU A 34 3.88 60.41 19.55
N CYS A 35 2.98 60.92 18.70
CA CYS A 35 2.63 60.23 17.47
C CYS A 35 3.80 60.26 16.45
N PHE A 36 4.57 59.16 16.35
CA PHE A 36 5.39 58.93 15.19
C PHE A 36 4.53 58.34 14.06
N ILE A 37 4.26 59.15 13.06
CA ILE A 37 3.67 58.67 11.80
C ILE A 37 4.80 58.00 11.02
N LEU A 38 4.93 56.68 11.17
CA LEU A 38 5.71 55.83 10.28
C LEU A 38 4.91 55.59 9.00
N THR A 39 5.12 56.39 7.97
CA THR A 39 4.73 56.04 6.61
C THR A 39 5.58 54.89 6.14
N GLY A 40 5.18 53.64 6.52
CA GLY A 40 5.70 52.42 5.95
C GLY A 40 5.19 52.27 4.52
N CYS A 41 6.04 52.51 3.52
CA CYS A 41 5.83 52.01 2.17
C CYS A 41 5.75 50.48 2.26
N GLY A 42 4.52 49.96 2.33
CA GLY A 42 4.26 48.55 2.18
C GLY A 42 4.55 48.12 0.75
N GLY A 43 5.83 47.78 0.47
CA GLY A 43 6.16 46.94 -0.68
C GLY A 43 5.48 45.59 -0.45
N GLY A 44 4.33 45.38 -1.06
CA GLY A 44 3.71 44.05 -1.12
C GLY A 44 4.65 43.12 -1.92
N THR A 45 5.49 42.40 -1.23
CA THR A 45 6.08 41.19 -1.81
C THR A 45 4.90 40.22 -1.97
N THR A 46 4.41 40.09 -3.20
CA THR A 46 3.63 38.94 -3.60
C THR A 46 4.55 37.73 -3.40
N GLY A 47 4.50 37.16 -2.20
CA GLY A 47 5.16 35.89 -1.95
C GLY A 47 4.52 34.88 -2.89
N ASN A 48 5.23 34.50 -3.93
CA ASN A 48 4.91 33.29 -4.65
C ASN A 48 5.07 32.15 -3.63
N ASN A 49 3.97 31.75 -2.99
CA ASN A 49 3.97 30.47 -2.31
C ASN A 49 4.31 29.43 -3.37
N PRO A 50 5.38 28.65 -3.20
CA PRO A 50 5.70 27.60 -4.14
C PRO A 50 4.46 26.71 -4.28
N THR A 51 3.96 26.54 -5.49
CA THR A 51 2.89 25.57 -5.76
C THR A 51 3.42 24.18 -5.39
N ALA A 52 2.61 23.40 -4.67
CA ALA A 52 2.94 22.03 -4.33
C ALA A 52 3.35 21.27 -5.61
N PRO A 53 4.40 20.43 -5.57
CA PRO A 53 4.78 19.64 -6.72
C PRO A 53 3.67 18.66 -7.08
N THR A 54 3.52 18.37 -8.37
CA THR A 54 2.60 17.33 -8.85
C THR A 54 3.41 16.08 -9.16
N TRP A 55 3.04 14.96 -8.54
CA TRP A 55 3.68 13.66 -8.74
C TRP A 55 2.73 12.66 -9.39
N GLN A 56 3.26 11.91 -10.36
CA GLN A 56 2.56 10.76 -10.94
C GLN A 56 2.91 9.52 -10.12
N TYR A 57 1.89 8.86 -9.61
CA TYR A 57 2.03 7.56 -8.96
C TYR A 57 1.49 6.47 -9.88
N THR A 58 2.36 5.56 -10.31
CA THR A 58 2.00 4.38 -11.10
C THR A 58 2.10 3.15 -10.23
N ALA A 59 1.00 2.41 -10.10
CA ALA A 59 0.97 1.10 -9.45
C ALA A 59 0.81 0.01 -10.49
N LEU A 60 1.63 -1.04 -10.40
CA LEU A 60 1.57 -2.22 -11.24
C LEU A 60 1.25 -3.43 -10.36
N GLY A 61 0.71 -4.49 -10.91
CA GLY A 61 0.49 -5.72 -10.16
C GLY A 61 -0.69 -6.54 -10.61
N ASP A 62 -1.20 -7.32 -9.69
CA ASP A 62 -2.34 -8.20 -9.89
C ASP A 62 -3.62 -7.64 -9.21
N SER A 63 -4.45 -8.53 -8.67
CA SER A 63 -5.68 -8.19 -7.94
C SER A 63 -5.43 -7.37 -6.67
N LEU A 64 -4.22 -7.44 -6.11
CA LEU A 64 -3.85 -6.69 -4.94
C LEU A 64 -3.70 -5.20 -5.29
N ALA A 65 -3.00 -4.85 -6.38
CA ALA A 65 -2.94 -3.48 -6.89
C ALA A 65 -4.31 -2.98 -7.33
N ASP A 66 -5.09 -3.80 -8.04
CA ASP A 66 -6.46 -3.44 -8.45
C ASP A 66 -7.37 -3.09 -7.26
N GLY A 67 -7.16 -3.75 -6.09
CA GLY A 67 -7.95 -3.53 -4.89
C GLY A 67 -9.21 -4.40 -4.82
N VAL A 68 -9.16 -5.60 -5.39
CA VAL A 68 -10.29 -6.56 -5.41
C VAL A 68 -10.84 -6.77 -4.01
N LEU A 69 -12.17 -6.73 -3.88
CA LEU A 69 -12.95 -6.90 -2.64
C LEU A 69 -12.71 -5.85 -1.53
N ALA A 70 -11.96 -4.77 -1.80
CA ALA A 70 -11.85 -3.62 -0.91
C ALA A 70 -12.74 -2.46 -1.40
N GLN A 71 -13.21 -1.62 -0.48
CA GLN A 71 -13.83 -0.33 -0.84
C GLN A 71 -12.77 0.69 -1.25
N GLN A 72 -11.57 0.56 -0.67
CA GLN A 72 -10.40 1.35 -1.00
C GLN A 72 -9.14 0.48 -0.95
N GLY A 73 -8.49 0.28 -2.09
CA GLY A 73 -7.27 -0.49 -2.22
C GLY A 73 -6.06 0.16 -1.55
N TYR A 74 -4.94 -0.55 -1.50
CA TYR A 74 -3.70 -0.01 -0.93
C TYR A 74 -3.15 1.15 -1.77
N VAL A 75 -3.37 1.12 -3.08
CA VAL A 75 -2.86 2.12 -4.03
C VAL A 75 -3.40 3.51 -3.70
N GLU A 76 -4.71 3.65 -3.56
CA GLU A 76 -5.35 4.92 -3.22
C GLU A 76 -4.98 5.39 -1.80
N ARG A 77 -4.83 4.46 -0.86
CA ARG A 77 -4.40 4.76 0.51
C ARG A 77 -2.96 5.26 0.54
N TYR A 78 -2.07 4.59 -0.19
CA TYR A 78 -0.67 5.01 -0.27
C TYR A 78 -0.51 6.35 -0.98
N ALA A 79 -1.25 6.60 -2.07
CA ALA A 79 -1.33 7.91 -2.71
C ALA A 79 -1.72 9.02 -1.72
N THR A 80 -2.71 8.74 -0.86
CA THR A 80 -3.13 9.65 0.19
C THR A 80 -2.00 9.91 1.19
N TYR A 81 -1.25 8.89 1.60
CA TYR A 81 -0.11 9.05 2.51
C TYR A 81 1.01 9.85 1.87
N VAL A 82 1.36 9.57 0.61
CA VAL A 82 2.36 10.37 -0.13
C VAL A 82 1.96 11.84 -0.15
N ASN A 83 0.70 12.15 -0.49
CA ASN A 83 0.20 13.52 -0.50
C ASN A 83 0.29 14.19 0.88
N LEU A 84 -0.18 13.52 1.94
CA LEU A 84 -0.21 14.06 3.30
C LEU A 84 1.19 14.29 3.88
N ASP A 85 2.11 13.38 3.62
CA ASP A 85 3.43 13.39 4.26
C ASP A 85 4.44 14.28 3.51
N THR A 86 4.28 14.44 2.19
CA THR A 86 5.21 15.21 1.35
C THR A 86 4.65 16.56 0.90
N GLY A 87 3.34 16.74 0.98
CA GLY A 87 2.66 17.92 0.43
C GLY A 87 2.56 17.94 -1.10
N ALA A 88 2.97 16.88 -1.79
CA ALA A 88 2.83 16.76 -3.24
C ALA A 88 1.37 16.49 -3.64
N ASN A 89 0.92 17.05 -4.76
CA ASN A 89 -0.35 16.67 -5.38
C ASN A 89 -0.12 15.38 -6.18
N VAL A 90 -0.67 14.26 -5.68
CA VAL A 90 -0.48 12.93 -6.30
C VAL A 90 -1.62 12.64 -7.27
N THR A 91 -1.26 12.32 -8.51
CA THR A 91 -2.16 11.74 -9.52
C THR A 91 -1.80 10.27 -9.71
N THR A 92 -2.78 9.38 -9.58
CA THR A 92 -2.54 7.93 -9.59
C THR A 92 -3.02 7.29 -10.89
N THR A 93 -2.16 6.45 -11.47
CA THR A 93 -2.51 5.49 -12.53
C THR A 93 -2.33 4.09 -11.94
N ASN A 94 -3.42 3.37 -11.76
CA ASN A 94 -3.41 1.99 -11.29
C ASN A 94 -3.51 1.04 -12.49
N LEU A 95 -2.49 0.23 -12.70
CA LEU A 95 -2.35 -0.76 -13.78
C LEU A 95 -2.39 -2.20 -13.24
N GLY A 96 -2.94 -2.40 -12.04
CA GLY A 96 -3.19 -3.73 -11.48
C GLY A 96 -4.24 -4.48 -12.30
N VAL A 97 -4.01 -5.77 -12.57
CA VAL A 97 -4.95 -6.61 -13.33
C VAL A 97 -5.17 -7.92 -12.57
N PRO A 98 -6.40 -8.17 -12.09
CA PRO A 98 -6.72 -9.37 -11.33
C PRO A 98 -6.38 -10.66 -12.09
N GLY A 99 -5.79 -11.62 -11.37
CA GLY A 99 -5.40 -12.92 -11.90
C GLY A 99 -4.08 -12.94 -12.67
N TRP A 100 -3.34 -11.83 -12.72
CA TRP A 100 -2.04 -11.81 -13.38
C TRP A 100 -0.98 -12.56 -12.59
N HIS A 101 -0.21 -13.36 -13.32
CA HIS A 101 1.03 -13.97 -12.88
C HIS A 101 2.22 -13.05 -13.19
N SER A 102 3.37 -13.36 -12.63
CA SER A 102 4.62 -12.63 -12.89
C SER A 102 4.98 -12.52 -14.38
N GLY A 103 4.64 -13.54 -15.17
CA GLY A 103 4.84 -13.54 -16.62
C GLY A 103 3.95 -12.55 -17.36
N ASP A 104 2.71 -12.31 -16.89
CA ASP A 104 1.78 -11.38 -17.51
C ASP A 104 2.22 -9.94 -17.29
N LEU A 105 2.61 -9.59 -16.06
CA LEU A 105 3.18 -8.29 -15.74
C LEU A 105 4.45 -8.02 -16.54
N LEU A 106 5.37 -9.00 -16.61
CA LEU A 106 6.58 -8.89 -17.41
C LEU A 106 6.25 -8.62 -18.87
N ASN A 107 5.32 -9.37 -19.45
CA ASN A 107 4.90 -9.19 -20.84
C ASN A 107 4.32 -7.80 -21.06
N ALA A 108 3.47 -7.29 -20.17
CA ALA A 108 2.91 -5.95 -20.27
C ALA A 108 4.01 -4.87 -20.24
N ILE A 109 4.95 -4.93 -19.31
CA ILE A 109 6.07 -3.98 -19.25
C ILE A 109 6.92 -4.02 -20.51
N GLN A 110 7.09 -5.20 -21.13
CA GLN A 110 7.91 -5.36 -22.33
C GLN A 110 7.21 -4.95 -23.62
N THR A 111 5.89 -5.11 -23.72
CA THR A 111 5.20 -5.02 -25.00
C THR A 111 4.16 -3.91 -25.07
N ASP A 112 3.56 -3.50 -23.93
CA ASP A 112 2.55 -2.46 -23.89
C ASP A 112 3.18 -1.08 -23.73
N GLN A 113 2.92 -0.19 -24.71
CA GLN A 113 3.48 1.16 -24.68
C GLN A 113 2.86 2.00 -23.54
N HIS A 114 1.60 1.76 -23.18
CA HIS A 114 0.96 2.47 -22.06
C HIS A 114 1.66 2.18 -20.74
N PHE A 115 2.00 0.91 -20.45
CA PHE A 115 2.79 0.56 -19.26
C PHE A 115 4.15 1.28 -19.24
N LYS A 116 4.85 1.30 -20.38
CA LYS A 116 6.16 2.00 -20.49
C LYS A 116 6.03 3.49 -20.26
N ASP A 117 5.01 4.12 -20.82
CA ASP A 117 4.78 5.56 -20.71
C ASP A 117 4.46 5.94 -19.26
N GLU A 118 3.59 5.18 -18.59
CA GLU A 118 3.22 5.43 -17.20
C GLU A 118 4.39 5.18 -16.22
N ILE A 119 5.18 4.11 -16.43
CA ILE A 119 6.40 3.87 -15.65
C ILE A 119 7.39 5.04 -15.86
N THR A 120 7.59 5.48 -17.09
CA THR A 120 8.52 6.57 -17.42
C THR A 120 8.08 7.90 -16.81
N ALA A 121 6.78 8.17 -16.73
CA ALA A 121 6.24 9.39 -16.14
C ALA A 121 6.26 9.41 -14.60
N ALA A 122 6.39 8.26 -13.94
CA ALA A 122 6.20 8.12 -12.51
C ALA A 122 7.27 8.83 -11.66
N GLN A 123 6.84 9.56 -10.62
CA GLN A 123 7.65 9.96 -9.46
C GLN A 123 7.55 8.96 -8.33
N VAL A 124 6.43 8.25 -8.27
CA VAL A 124 6.19 7.14 -7.34
C VAL A 124 5.82 5.91 -8.17
N LEU A 125 6.46 4.79 -7.92
CA LEU A 125 6.19 3.51 -8.57
C LEU A 125 6.12 2.42 -7.52
N THR A 126 5.03 1.66 -7.52
CA THR A 126 4.91 0.43 -6.73
C THR A 126 4.53 -0.74 -7.61
N TRP A 127 4.91 -1.94 -7.20
CA TRP A 127 4.34 -3.16 -7.78
C TRP A 127 4.25 -4.27 -6.75
N ASP A 128 3.24 -5.09 -6.92
CA ASP A 128 3.04 -6.40 -6.29
C ASP A 128 2.85 -7.43 -7.40
N ILE A 129 3.32 -8.64 -7.22
CA ILE A 129 3.08 -9.75 -8.14
C ILE A 129 3.61 -11.06 -7.54
N GLY A 130 3.06 -12.18 -7.96
CA GLY A 130 3.52 -13.52 -7.62
C GLY A 130 2.58 -14.29 -6.71
N GLY A 131 1.57 -13.61 -6.13
CA GLY A 131 0.53 -14.27 -5.36
C GLY A 131 -0.18 -15.36 -6.17
N ASP A 132 -0.59 -15.05 -7.41
CA ASP A 132 -1.24 -16.00 -8.31
C ASP A 132 -0.30 -17.10 -8.83
N ASP A 133 1.01 -16.82 -9.02
CA ASP A 133 1.99 -17.85 -9.36
C ASP A 133 2.03 -18.96 -8.31
N LEU A 134 2.07 -18.56 -7.02
CA LEU A 134 2.13 -19.49 -5.89
C LEU A 134 0.77 -20.14 -5.60
N ALA A 135 -0.34 -19.38 -5.68
CA ALA A 135 -1.69 -19.90 -5.45
C ALA A 135 -2.05 -21.00 -6.45
N ASN A 136 -1.73 -20.81 -7.73
CA ASN A 136 -1.95 -21.82 -8.76
C ASN A 136 -1.12 -23.11 -8.48
N ALA A 137 0.13 -22.97 -8.05
CA ALA A 137 0.97 -24.11 -7.69
C ALA A 137 0.44 -24.79 -6.41
N HIS A 138 -0.02 -24.05 -5.40
CA HIS A 138 -0.65 -24.56 -4.20
C HIS A 138 -1.91 -25.38 -4.53
N ASP A 139 -2.77 -24.89 -5.42
CA ASP A 139 -3.98 -25.59 -5.85
C ASP A 139 -3.65 -26.90 -6.57
N ASN A 140 -2.65 -26.90 -7.45
CA ASN A 140 -2.18 -28.11 -8.11
C ASN A 140 -1.57 -29.11 -7.12
N PHE A 141 -0.82 -28.63 -6.12
CA PHE A 141 -0.27 -29.48 -5.07
C PHE A 141 -1.38 -30.14 -4.24
N THR A 142 -2.34 -29.34 -3.76
CA THR A 142 -3.48 -29.82 -2.95
C THR A 142 -4.41 -30.73 -3.74
N GLY A 143 -4.52 -30.50 -5.05
CA GLY A 143 -5.26 -31.34 -6.00
C GLY A 143 -4.55 -32.64 -6.39
N GLY A 144 -3.30 -32.85 -5.98
CA GLY A 144 -2.53 -34.04 -6.32
C GLY A 144 -2.04 -34.08 -7.79
N THR A 145 -2.01 -32.93 -8.47
CA THR A 145 -1.66 -32.79 -9.89
C THR A 145 -0.33 -32.07 -10.13
N CYS A 146 0.43 -31.81 -9.07
CA CYS A 146 1.65 -31.02 -9.11
C CYS A 146 2.83 -31.69 -9.83
N GLY A 147 2.81 -33.04 -9.94
CA GLY A 147 3.88 -33.80 -10.59
C GLY A 147 5.08 -34.11 -9.67
N GLY A 148 6.00 -34.89 -10.20
CA GLY A 148 7.13 -35.44 -9.44
C GLY A 148 6.75 -36.60 -8.55
N THR A 149 7.77 -37.26 -7.95
CA THR A 149 7.56 -38.40 -7.04
C THR A 149 6.97 -37.99 -5.69
N ASP A 150 7.10 -36.74 -5.34
CA ASP A 150 6.65 -36.10 -4.10
C ASP A 150 5.48 -35.14 -4.31
N ASN A 151 4.93 -35.08 -5.53
CA ASN A 151 3.87 -34.16 -5.92
C ASN A 151 4.23 -32.67 -5.72
N GLN A 152 5.50 -32.25 -5.90
CA GLN A 152 5.96 -30.89 -5.64
C GLN A 152 6.60 -30.20 -6.85
N ASP A 153 6.57 -30.79 -8.06
CA ASP A 153 7.21 -30.19 -9.23
C ASP A 153 6.60 -28.84 -9.60
N CYS A 154 5.29 -28.66 -9.45
CA CYS A 154 4.63 -27.40 -9.74
C CYS A 154 5.07 -26.26 -8.79
N LEU A 155 5.30 -26.56 -7.51
CA LEU A 155 5.81 -25.58 -6.53
C LEU A 155 7.22 -25.14 -6.90
N ARG A 156 8.11 -26.11 -7.19
CA ARG A 156 9.48 -25.82 -7.64
C ARG A 156 9.51 -25.01 -8.94
N ASN A 157 8.65 -25.34 -9.88
CA ASN A 157 8.56 -24.64 -11.16
C ASN A 157 8.00 -23.23 -11.02
N ALA A 158 7.00 -23.02 -10.15
CA ALA A 158 6.46 -21.69 -9.84
C ALA A 158 7.55 -20.76 -9.29
N VAL A 159 8.31 -21.23 -8.28
CA VAL A 159 9.44 -20.48 -7.71
C VAL A 159 10.49 -20.14 -8.77
N ALA A 160 10.90 -21.11 -9.57
CA ALA A 160 11.93 -20.90 -10.60
C ALA A 160 11.47 -19.90 -11.68
N THR A 161 10.21 -20.02 -12.11
CA THR A 161 9.60 -19.12 -13.11
C THR A 161 9.45 -17.71 -12.55
N PHE A 162 8.91 -17.59 -11.32
CA PHE A 162 8.77 -16.31 -10.63
C PHE A 162 10.13 -15.59 -10.56
N LYS A 163 11.20 -16.25 -10.08
CA LYS A 163 12.54 -15.64 -9.97
C LYS A 163 13.03 -15.09 -11.30
N THR A 164 12.85 -15.86 -12.37
CA THR A 164 13.26 -15.42 -13.72
C THR A 164 12.48 -14.18 -14.17
N ASN A 165 11.17 -14.19 -13.96
CA ASN A 165 10.31 -13.08 -14.33
C ASN A 165 10.58 -11.84 -13.46
N TRP A 166 10.79 -12.04 -12.16
CA TRP A 166 11.09 -10.99 -11.19
C TRP A 166 12.36 -10.20 -11.54
N ASP A 167 13.45 -10.91 -11.86
CA ASP A 167 14.68 -10.26 -12.31
C ASP A 167 14.45 -9.42 -13.58
N ALA A 168 13.68 -9.96 -14.52
CA ALA A 168 13.36 -9.25 -15.74
C ALA A 168 12.44 -8.04 -15.49
N ILE A 169 11.46 -8.15 -14.59
CA ILE A 169 10.60 -7.03 -14.17
C ILE A 169 11.45 -5.89 -13.61
N ILE A 170 12.31 -6.18 -12.61
CA ILE A 170 13.22 -5.18 -12.03
C ILE A 170 14.09 -4.54 -13.12
N SER A 171 14.71 -5.36 -13.98
CA SER A 171 15.58 -4.87 -15.06
C SER A 171 14.84 -3.93 -16.01
N ASN A 172 13.62 -4.27 -16.43
CA ASN A 172 12.83 -3.45 -17.35
C ASN A 172 12.34 -2.15 -16.68
N ILE A 173 11.92 -2.20 -15.41
CA ILE A 173 11.55 -1.00 -14.64
C ILE A 173 12.75 -0.05 -14.54
N LEU A 174 13.93 -0.57 -14.17
CA LEU A 174 15.14 0.24 -13.97
C LEU A 174 15.74 0.80 -15.27
N GLN A 175 15.37 0.27 -16.44
CA GLN A 175 15.70 0.87 -17.73
C GLN A 175 14.83 2.12 -18.00
N LEU A 176 13.65 2.21 -17.45
CA LEU A 176 12.71 3.32 -17.64
C LEU A 176 12.82 4.37 -16.52
N ARG A 177 13.07 3.94 -15.29
CA ARG A 177 13.19 4.81 -14.10
C ARG A 177 14.35 4.37 -13.21
N THR A 178 14.85 5.29 -12.38
CA THR A 178 15.96 5.00 -11.46
C THR A 178 15.55 5.29 -10.01
N THR A 179 16.13 4.54 -9.08
CA THR A 179 15.92 4.74 -7.63
C THR A 179 16.50 6.05 -7.10
N SER A 180 17.33 6.75 -7.90
CA SER A 180 17.92 8.05 -7.52
C SER A 180 16.97 9.24 -7.70
N ASN A 181 15.90 9.09 -8.50
CA ASN A 181 14.97 10.19 -8.82
C ASN A 181 13.49 9.76 -8.78
N THR A 182 13.21 8.56 -8.33
CA THR A 182 11.85 8.00 -8.24
C THR A 182 11.71 7.21 -6.94
N ILE A 183 10.61 7.38 -6.25
CA ILE A 183 10.20 6.52 -5.13
C ILE A 183 9.78 5.19 -5.73
N ILE A 184 10.68 4.23 -5.79
CA ILE A 184 10.39 2.86 -6.28
C ILE A 184 10.25 1.95 -5.07
N ARG A 185 9.12 1.23 -4.95
CA ARG A 185 8.81 0.34 -3.83
C ARG A 185 8.17 -0.94 -4.35
N THR A 186 8.40 -2.02 -3.66
CA THR A 186 7.69 -3.28 -3.86
C THR A 186 7.32 -3.88 -2.52
N MET A 187 6.73 -5.05 -2.52
CA MET A 187 6.35 -5.76 -1.30
C MET A 187 6.60 -7.26 -1.47
N ASP A 188 6.71 -7.97 -0.35
CA ASP A 188 6.69 -9.40 -0.29
C ASP A 188 5.26 -9.96 -0.23
N ILE A 189 5.10 -11.28 -0.30
CA ILE A 189 3.82 -11.97 -0.49
C ILE A 189 3.37 -12.57 0.83
N TYR A 190 2.16 -12.25 1.30
CA TYR A 190 1.55 -12.89 2.47
C TYR A 190 0.97 -14.27 2.14
N ASN A 191 0.83 -15.12 3.16
CA ASN A 191 0.18 -16.43 3.05
C ASN A 191 -1.28 -16.36 3.53
N PRO A 192 -2.28 -16.47 2.65
CA PRO A 192 -3.69 -16.56 3.05
C PRO A 192 -4.10 -17.94 3.54
N TYR A 193 -3.29 -18.98 3.33
CA TYR A 193 -3.66 -20.39 3.51
C TYR A 193 -3.19 -21.00 4.84
N VAL A 194 -2.53 -20.25 5.74
CA VAL A 194 -1.90 -20.76 6.97
C VAL A 194 -2.83 -21.71 7.75
N ALA A 195 -4.05 -21.27 8.07
CA ALA A 195 -4.99 -22.10 8.84
C ALA A 195 -5.38 -23.37 8.10
N SER A 196 -5.67 -23.30 6.80
CA SER A 196 -6.08 -24.45 6.00
C SER A 196 -4.94 -25.46 5.83
N ASP A 197 -3.73 -24.98 5.65
CA ASP A 197 -2.56 -25.82 5.42
C ASP A 197 -2.08 -26.51 6.69
N MET A 198 -2.14 -25.81 7.83
CA MET A 198 -1.95 -26.43 9.15
C MET A 198 -2.98 -27.52 9.41
N GLN A 199 -4.26 -27.24 9.11
CA GLN A 199 -5.33 -28.23 9.28
C GLN A 199 -5.14 -29.48 8.41
N LYS A 200 -4.65 -29.28 7.18
CA LYS A 200 -4.34 -30.38 6.24
C LYS A 200 -3.01 -31.08 6.53
N GLY A 201 -2.18 -30.52 7.41
CA GLY A 201 -0.83 -31.03 7.72
C GLY A 201 0.16 -30.86 6.57
N ILE A 202 -0.02 -29.83 5.73
CA ILE A 202 0.83 -29.54 4.56
C ILE A 202 1.63 -28.25 4.70
N PHE A 203 1.41 -27.47 5.75
CA PHE A 203 2.06 -26.18 5.97
C PHE A 203 3.60 -26.29 5.85
N ASP A 204 4.22 -27.23 6.56
CA ASP A 204 5.68 -27.45 6.53
C ASP A 204 6.21 -27.88 5.14
N THR A 205 5.31 -28.25 4.22
CA THR A 205 5.68 -28.60 2.85
C THR A 205 5.60 -27.39 1.91
N VAL A 206 4.55 -26.55 2.05
CA VAL A 206 4.28 -25.48 1.08
C VAL A 206 4.90 -24.14 1.49
N GLU A 207 4.94 -23.82 2.79
CA GLU A 207 5.50 -22.57 3.30
C GLU A 207 6.95 -22.31 2.86
N PRO A 208 7.86 -23.32 2.84
CA PRO A 208 9.23 -23.09 2.37
C PRO A 208 9.35 -22.54 0.95
N TYR A 209 8.37 -22.77 0.08
CA TYR A 209 8.36 -22.20 -1.28
C TYR A 209 7.98 -20.72 -1.29
N LEU A 210 7.04 -20.30 -0.44
CA LEU A 210 6.74 -18.91 -0.22
C LEU A 210 7.93 -18.17 0.41
N ASP A 211 8.53 -18.75 1.44
CA ASP A 211 9.74 -18.21 2.07
C ASP A 211 10.87 -18.02 1.06
N GLU A 212 11.06 -19.00 0.15
CA GLU A 212 12.08 -18.91 -0.90
C GLU A 212 11.80 -17.74 -1.87
N VAL A 213 10.55 -17.52 -2.23
CA VAL A 213 10.13 -16.37 -3.07
C VAL A 213 10.34 -15.07 -2.31
N ASN A 214 9.87 -14.94 -1.07
CA ASN A 214 9.99 -13.72 -0.29
C ASN A 214 11.46 -13.36 -0.01
N ASN A 215 12.29 -14.35 0.35
CA ASN A 215 13.74 -14.14 0.48
C ASN A 215 14.38 -13.66 -0.84
N TYR A 216 13.89 -14.16 -1.98
CA TYR A 216 14.38 -13.73 -3.29
C TYR A 216 13.95 -12.29 -3.60
N ILE A 217 12.70 -11.92 -3.33
CA ILE A 217 12.20 -10.55 -3.45
C ILE A 217 13.11 -9.60 -2.66
N HIS A 218 13.31 -9.87 -1.37
CA HIS A 218 14.14 -9.01 -0.51
C HIS A 218 15.59 -8.90 -0.99
N SER A 219 16.21 -10.03 -1.33
CA SER A 219 17.63 -10.04 -1.72
C SER A 219 17.89 -9.30 -3.05
N THR A 220 17.03 -9.52 -4.05
CA THR A 220 17.18 -8.90 -5.37
C THR A 220 16.76 -7.43 -5.35
N ALA A 221 15.72 -7.05 -4.61
CA ALA A 221 15.33 -5.67 -4.42
C ALA A 221 16.43 -4.88 -3.70
N ALA A 222 17.01 -5.43 -2.62
CA ALA A 222 18.13 -4.79 -1.91
C ALA A 222 19.35 -4.60 -2.81
N ALA A 223 19.71 -5.57 -3.65
CA ALA A 223 20.79 -5.46 -4.63
C ALA A 223 20.58 -4.32 -5.63
N ASN A 224 19.33 -3.93 -5.88
CA ASN A 224 18.92 -2.86 -6.77
C ASN A 224 18.52 -1.56 -6.05
N SER A 225 18.76 -1.47 -4.74
CA SER A 225 18.39 -0.31 -3.90
C SER A 225 16.88 0.00 -3.91
N ILE A 226 16.06 -1.03 -3.96
CA ILE A 226 14.59 -0.95 -3.94
C ILE A 226 14.12 -1.41 -2.56
N PRO A 227 13.51 -0.53 -1.74
CA PRO A 227 12.90 -0.94 -0.47
C PRO A 227 11.69 -1.84 -0.69
N VAL A 228 11.55 -2.86 0.18
CA VAL A 228 10.45 -3.83 0.19
C VAL A 228 9.58 -3.58 1.42
N ALA A 229 8.27 -3.56 1.25
CA ALA A 229 7.31 -3.53 2.35
C ALA A 229 7.12 -4.95 2.89
N ASP A 230 7.28 -5.12 4.21
CA ASP A 230 7.21 -6.42 4.89
C ASP A 230 5.74 -6.84 5.11
N VAL A 231 5.02 -7.11 4.02
CA VAL A 231 3.59 -7.48 4.05
C VAL A 231 3.41 -8.88 4.64
N HIS A 232 4.32 -9.82 4.30
CA HIS A 232 4.30 -11.16 4.87
C HIS A 232 4.37 -11.11 6.42
N GLN A 233 5.35 -10.41 6.96
CA GLN A 233 5.46 -10.28 8.41
C GLN A 233 4.24 -9.58 9.03
N ALA A 234 3.68 -8.58 8.35
CA ALA A 234 2.52 -7.85 8.86
C ALA A 234 1.24 -8.70 8.90
N PHE A 235 1.07 -9.63 7.96
CA PHE A 235 -0.10 -10.52 7.85
C PHE A 235 0.08 -11.82 8.63
N ASN A 236 1.28 -12.41 8.55
CA ASN A 236 1.54 -13.77 9.02
C ASN A 236 2.42 -13.83 10.28
N GLY A 237 2.82 -12.67 10.83
CA GLY A 237 3.71 -12.62 11.99
C GLY A 237 5.17 -12.90 11.64
N ALA A 238 6.06 -12.76 12.62
CA ALA A 238 7.51 -12.88 12.41
C ALA A 238 7.97 -14.32 12.09
N ASP A 239 7.14 -15.32 12.39
CA ASP A 239 7.40 -16.73 12.14
C ASP A 239 6.57 -17.32 10.98
N GLY A 240 5.80 -16.48 10.28
CA GLY A 240 4.95 -16.89 9.18
C GLY A 240 3.72 -17.73 9.56
N THR A 241 3.48 -17.98 10.85
CA THR A 241 2.48 -18.96 11.31
C THR A 241 1.13 -18.35 11.70
N THR A 242 1.00 -17.04 11.70
CA THR A 242 -0.26 -16.36 12.02
C THR A 242 -1.20 -16.41 10.82
N ASP A 243 -2.42 -16.91 11.04
CA ASP A 243 -3.48 -16.85 10.01
C ASP A 243 -4.05 -15.43 9.91
N PRO A 244 -3.91 -14.75 8.75
CA PRO A 244 -4.38 -13.39 8.57
C PRO A 244 -5.91 -13.26 8.60
N GLY A 245 -6.65 -14.36 8.39
CA GLY A 245 -8.10 -14.42 8.59
C GLY A 245 -8.49 -14.17 10.03
N THR A 246 -7.74 -14.72 11.01
CA THR A 246 -7.99 -14.48 12.45
C THR A 246 -7.70 -13.05 12.88
N LEU A 247 -6.87 -12.33 12.13
CA LEU A 247 -6.60 -10.90 12.33
C LEU A 247 -7.67 -10.00 11.68
N GLY A 248 -8.63 -10.57 10.96
CA GLY A 248 -9.65 -9.82 10.23
C GLY A 248 -9.11 -9.06 9.02
N LEU A 249 -8.02 -9.53 8.41
CA LEU A 249 -7.36 -8.86 7.29
C LEU A 249 -7.83 -9.37 5.93
N ILE A 250 -8.47 -10.56 5.90
CA ILE A 250 -8.87 -11.26 4.66
C ILE A 250 -10.36 -11.06 4.39
N ALA A 251 -10.71 -10.94 3.11
CA ALA A 251 -12.08 -10.82 2.63
C ALA A 251 -12.81 -12.16 2.67
N VAL A 252 -14.09 -12.15 2.26
CA VAL A 252 -14.99 -13.30 2.35
C VAL A 252 -14.60 -14.49 1.47
N ASP A 253 -13.73 -14.27 0.49
CA ASP A 253 -13.22 -15.33 -0.39
C ASP A 253 -12.07 -16.14 0.24
N GLY A 254 -11.56 -15.69 1.39
CA GLY A 254 -10.46 -16.36 2.09
C GLY A 254 -9.08 -16.18 1.46
N PHE A 255 -8.95 -15.27 0.49
CA PHE A 255 -7.72 -15.07 -0.29
C PHE A 255 -7.29 -13.60 -0.34
N HIS A 256 -8.15 -12.71 -0.84
CA HIS A 256 -7.82 -11.29 -0.99
C HIS A 256 -7.89 -10.55 0.34
N PRO A 257 -7.09 -9.50 0.52
CA PRO A 257 -7.23 -8.60 1.65
C PRO A 257 -8.57 -7.85 1.59
N ASN A 258 -9.16 -7.60 2.74
CA ASN A 258 -10.27 -6.64 2.86
C ASN A 258 -9.72 -5.21 3.09
N ASP A 259 -10.60 -4.24 3.39
CA ASP A 259 -10.18 -2.85 3.67
C ASP A 259 -9.12 -2.72 4.77
N ALA A 260 -9.17 -3.57 5.81
CA ALA A 260 -8.18 -3.56 6.88
C ALA A 260 -6.83 -4.10 6.39
N GLY A 261 -6.84 -5.17 5.59
CA GLY A 261 -5.65 -5.73 4.96
C GLY A 261 -5.00 -4.74 3.99
N HIS A 262 -5.78 -4.13 3.10
CA HIS A 262 -5.27 -3.09 2.19
C HIS A 262 -4.71 -1.87 2.93
N LYS A 263 -5.35 -1.49 4.05
CA LYS A 263 -4.79 -0.43 4.89
C LYS A 263 -3.44 -0.82 5.47
N LEU A 264 -3.31 -2.04 5.95
CA LEU A 264 -2.05 -2.55 6.51
C LEU A 264 -0.94 -2.57 5.46
N ILE A 265 -1.23 -2.99 4.22
CA ILE A 265 -0.27 -2.93 3.10
C ILE A 265 0.19 -1.49 2.86
N ALA A 266 -0.74 -0.53 2.78
CA ALA A 266 -0.40 0.88 2.61
C ALA A 266 0.43 1.42 3.78
N ASP A 267 0.14 0.99 5.02
CA ASP A 267 0.91 1.35 6.21
C ASP A 267 2.36 0.82 6.11
N GLN A 268 2.58 -0.42 5.63
CA GLN A 268 3.93 -0.97 5.41
C GLN A 268 4.69 -0.19 4.35
N LEU A 269 4.06 0.18 3.23
CA LEU A 269 4.67 1.04 2.22
C LEU A 269 5.05 2.41 2.79
N ARG A 270 4.20 3.01 3.64
CA ARG A 270 4.45 4.30 4.30
C ARG A 270 5.67 4.26 5.21
N LEU A 271 5.92 3.14 5.90
CA LEU A 271 7.10 2.96 6.76
C LEU A 271 8.42 3.08 6.00
N LEU A 272 8.44 2.79 4.69
CA LEU A 272 9.61 2.91 3.83
C LEU A 272 9.99 4.36 3.50
N GLN A 273 9.18 5.31 3.94
CA GLN A 273 9.36 6.73 3.68
C GLN A 273 9.42 7.06 2.17
N TYR A 274 9.83 8.27 1.81
CA TYR A 274 9.66 8.82 0.46
C TYR A 274 10.97 9.20 -0.23
N ALA A 275 12.13 8.78 0.30
CA ALA A 275 13.37 8.98 -0.42
C ALA A 275 13.30 8.30 -1.81
N PRO A 276 13.88 8.93 -2.86
CA PRO A 276 14.75 10.11 -2.86
C PRO A 276 14.01 11.46 -2.98
N LEU A 277 12.67 11.45 -3.10
CA LEU A 277 11.88 12.68 -3.21
C LEU A 277 11.42 13.13 -1.81
N HIS A 278 11.33 14.46 -1.60
CA HIS A 278 10.94 15.10 -0.32
C HIS A 278 10.03 16.29 -0.58
#